data_e451f83c4d80cfc0dd141f036c7df7e8
#
_entry.id   e451f83c4d80cfc0dd141f036c7df7e8
#
_cell.length_a   1.000
_cell.length_b   1.000
_cell.length_c   1.000
_cell.angle_alpha   90.00
_cell.angle_beta   90.00
_cell.angle_gamma   90.00
#
_symmetry.space_group_name_H-M   'P 1'
#
loop_
_entity.id
_entity.type
_entity.pdbx_description
1 polymer ?
#
loop_
_entity_poly.entity_id
_entity_poly.type
_entity_poly.pdbx_seq_one_letter_code
_entity_poly.pdbx_strand_id
1 'polypeptide(L)'
;MVANSKEGAVDLKALPPEEAIAYFKVKGFALSPSFDWRDFWQQDHAAQFTAAKSAGFDILGAVHAATLAALQNGTTFTTFKRNLIPTLQAQGWWGRAPALDPKTGDAPVSQLGSPRRLKTIFDVNLRMAYAAGKWAQAERTKATHPYTEYSAILDDHTRPEHKEWNGTVVHLDDPWLETHTPPCGWNCRCTLRQLSHADVVEEGRTVVTPPPPETVTYTNARTGEVTEVPEGIDPGFGYNPGKAAVDLHAARAAAAKWVSAPPPLAAAAQAESVKYMLGALTQDFGMWVNKIEDTGHTIGDRRVIGALSQEVLDFVAGKGASPVSGAITVEDRAIGHFRSARHVQGIIRPDGTVKKPPTAPSLADIGRLPEMMAMPERVLWDKEHHNLLYVFSPSGTDPRLGKIALEVNWSQGSTGGLFTNAVLHDSLVNPAALDNPGTYEEVPFKK
;
A
#
# COMPACT_ATOMS: atom_id res chain seq x y z
N MET A 1 1.53 -60.23 24.84
CA MET A 1 1.12 -58.83 25.09
C MET A 1 2.08 -57.93 24.34
N VAL A 2 1.68 -57.46 23.17
CA VAL A 2 2.48 -56.53 22.38
C VAL A 2 1.90 -55.16 22.64
N ALA A 3 2.69 -54.29 23.24
CA ALA A 3 2.34 -52.90 23.51
C ALA A 3 2.22 -52.15 22.17
N ASN A 4 1.05 -51.60 21.92
CA ASN A 4 0.74 -50.78 20.75
C ASN A 4 1.24 -49.36 21.03
N SER A 5 2.45 -49.03 20.59
CA SER A 5 2.98 -47.67 20.63
C SER A 5 2.28 -46.82 19.57
N LYS A 6 1.34 -46.00 19.99
CA LYS A 6 0.85 -44.85 19.21
C LYS A 6 1.86 -43.73 19.31
N GLU A 7 3.02 -43.91 18.73
CA GLU A 7 3.98 -42.82 18.53
C GLU A 7 3.89 -42.32 17.08
N GLY A 8 3.65 -41.03 16.92
CA GLY A 8 3.96 -40.29 15.68
C GLY A 8 2.80 -39.87 14.80
N ALA A 9 1.62 -39.57 15.33
CA ALA A 9 0.71 -38.72 14.56
C ALA A 9 1.27 -37.28 14.53
N VAL A 10 1.99 -36.95 13.47
CA VAL A 10 2.35 -35.56 13.18
C VAL A 10 1.06 -34.84 12.90
N ASP A 11 0.60 -34.05 13.86
CA ASP A 11 -0.54 -33.12 13.66
C ASP A 11 -0.05 -31.97 12.76
N LEU A 12 -0.21 -32.15 11.45
CA LEU A 12 0.09 -31.12 10.45
C LEU A 12 -0.98 -30.03 10.58
N LYS A 13 -0.87 -29.18 11.57
CA LYS A 13 -1.58 -27.91 11.59
C LYS A 13 -1.15 -27.11 10.37
N ALA A 14 -2.10 -26.86 9.47
CA ALA A 14 -1.88 -25.93 8.37
C ALA A 14 -1.43 -24.58 8.96
N LEU A 15 -0.19 -24.18 8.69
CA LEU A 15 0.32 -22.89 9.11
C LEU A 15 -0.50 -21.79 8.43
N PRO A 16 -0.79 -20.68 9.12
CA PRO A 16 -1.46 -19.53 8.51
C PRO A 16 -0.64 -19.02 7.31
N PRO A 17 -1.30 -18.60 6.21
CA PRO A 17 -0.61 -18.05 5.04
C PRO A 17 -0.09 -16.63 5.34
N GLU A 18 1.07 -16.52 5.97
CA GLU A 18 1.59 -15.27 6.53
C GLU A 18 1.70 -14.13 5.50
N GLU A 19 2.14 -14.41 4.28
CA GLU A 19 2.24 -13.41 3.22
C GLU A 19 0.86 -12.93 2.75
N ALA A 20 -0.11 -13.83 2.65
CA ALA A 20 -1.48 -13.46 2.30
C ALA A 20 -2.13 -12.63 3.41
N ILE A 21 -1.86 -12.97 4.67
CA ILE A 21 -2.32 -12.21 5.85
C ILE A 21 -1.69 -10.83 5.85
N ALA A 22 -0.38 -10.74 5.61
CA ALA A 22 0.35 -9.48 5.55
C ALA A 22 -0.18 -8.57 4.45
N TYR A 23 -0.34 -9.08 3.23
CA TYR A 23 -0.95 -8.36 2.12
C TYR A 23 -2.35 -7.83 2.50
N PHE A 24 -3.20 -8.68 3.08
CA PHE A 24 -4.57 -8.30 3.39
C PHE A 24 -4.66 -7.30 4.55
N LYS A 25 -3.76 -7.37 5.53
CA LYS A 25 -3.66 -6.36 6.60
C LYS A 25 -3.39 -4.97 6.03
N VAL A 26 -2.45 -4.85 5.10
CA VAL A 26 -2.10 -3.55 4.48
C VAL A 26 -3.32 -2.93 3.79
N LYS A 27 -4.14 -3.71 3.10
CA LYS A 27 -5.40 -3.22 2.50
C LYS A 27 -6.35 -2.58 3.51
N GLY A 28 -6.35 -3.05 4.76
CA GLY A 28 -7.19 -2.51 5.84
C GLY A 28 -6.85 -1.08 6.24
N PHE A 29 -5.65 -0.63 5.93
CA PHE A 29 -5.23 0.75 6.19
C PHE A 29 -5.64 1.72 5.08
N ALA A 30 -6.09 1.20 3.94
CA ALA A 30 -6.63 1.96 2.82
C ALA A 30 -8.11 1.61 2.61
N LEU A 31 -8.93 1.79 3.65
CA LEU A 31 -10.39 1.64 3.56
C LEU A 31 -10.93 2.73 2.65
N SER A 32 -11.60 2.33 1.57
CA SER A 32 -12.06 3.27 0.54
C SER A 32 -13.54 3.10 0.30
N PRO A 33 -14.39 3.98 0.90
CA PRO A 33 -15.82 4.01 0.60
C PRO A 33 -16.05 4.15 -0.91
N SER A 34 -16.95 3.35 -1.46
CA SER A 34 -17.30 3.38 -2.88
C SER A 34 -18.78 3.13 -3.08
N PHE A 35 -19.34 3.69 -4.15
CA PHE A 35 -20.69 3.38 -4.57
C PHE A 35 -20.73 2.20 -5.55
N ASP A 36 -19.75 2.11 -6.43
CA ASP A 36 -19.63 1.03 -7.41
C ASP A 36 -18.23 0.39 -7.32
N TRP A 37 -18.09 -0.88 -7.69
CA TRP A 37 -16.80 -1.55 -7.70
C TRP A 37 -15.83 -0.95 -8.74
N ARG A 38 -16.34 -0.26 -9.74
CA ARG A 38 -15.59 0.43 -10.80
C ARG A 38 -15.09 1.81 -10.38
N ASP A 39 -15.44 2.30 -9.20
CA ASP A 39 -14.89 3.54 -8.65
C ASP A 39 -13.40 3.42 -8.36
N PHE A 40 -12.93 2.20 -8.13
CA PHE A 40 -11.53 1.78 -8.08
C PHE A 40 -11.29 0.77 -9.19
N TRP A 41 -10.16 0.87 -9.89
CA TRP A 41 -9.94 0.10 -11.09
C TRP A 41 -8.68 -0.74 -11.03
N GLN A 42 -8.72 -1.99 -11.52
CA GLN A 42 -7.60 -2.91 -11.63
C GLN A 42 -6.71 -2.94 -10.35
N GLN A 43 -5.42 -2.56 -10.47
CA GLN A 43 -4.45 -2.58 -9.38
C GLN A 43 -4.84 -1.72 -8.17
N ASP A 44 -5.74 -0.76 -8.29
CA ASP A 44 -6.27 -0.03 -7.14
C ASP A 44 -6.90 -0.97 -6.12
N HIS A 45 -7.53 -2.06 -6.60
CA HIS A 45 -8.06 -3.11 -5.74
C HIS A 45 -6.98 -3.91 -5.01
N ALA A 46 -5.74 -3.94 -5.48
CA ALA A 46 -4.64 -4.57 -4.75
C ALA A 46 -4.20 -3.73 -3.54
N ALA A 47 -4.24 -2.40 -3.67
CA ALA A 47 -3.78 -1.47 -2.66
C ALA A 47 -4.86 -1.05 -1.65
N GLN A 48 -6.15 -1.15 -2.01
CA GLN A 48 -7.27 -0.60 -1.25
C GLN A 48 -8.30 -1.66 -0.92
N PHE A 49 -8.95 -1.51 0.26
CA PHE A 49 -10.11 -2.31 0.61
C PHE A 49 -11.39 -1.52 0.39
N THR A 50 -12.24 -2.03 -0.46
CA THR A 50 -13.53 -1.42 -0.80
C THR A 50 -14.65 -2.45 -0.83
N ALA A 51 -15.86 -2.00 -0.53
CA ALA A 51 -17.10 -2.76 -0.76
C ALA A 51 -18.13 -1.77 -1.30
N ALA A 52 -18.57 -1.97 -2.54
CA ALA A 52 -19.52 -1.06 -3.17
C ALA A 52 -20.76 -0.79 -2.31
N LYS A 53 -21.34 0.40 -2.38
CA LYS A 53 -22.46 0.88 -1.55
C LYS A 53 -22.13 0.97 -0.05
N SER A 54 -20.85 0.99 0.34
CA SER A 54 -20.46 1.31 1.70
C SER A 54 -20.23 2.81 1.84
N ALA A 55 -21.02 3.44 2.67
CA ALA A 55 -20.93 4.89 2.91
C ALA A 55 -20.00 5.24 4.09
N GLY A 56 -19.55 4.26 4.88
CA GLY A 56 -18.82 4.49 6.13
C GLY A 56 -17.61 3.61 6.31
N PHE A 57 -16.61 4.13 7.02
CA PHE A 57 -15.41 3.41 7.41
C PHE A 57 -15.68 2.29 8.43
N ASP A 58 -16.72 2.42 9.24
CA ASP A 58 -17.18 1.42 10.21
C ASP A 58 -17.63 0.12 9.52
N ILE A 59 -18.41 0.23 8.45
CA ILE A 59 -18.85 -0.91 7.64
C ILE A 59 -17.64 -1.59 6.99
N LEU A 60 -16.77 -0.81 6.35
CA LEU A 60 -15.57 -1.33 5.70
C LEU A 60 -14.62 -1.97 6.70
N GLY A 61 -14.43 -1.34 7.86
CA GLY A 61 -13.63 -1.87 8.96
C GLY A 61 -14.16 -3.20 9.48
N ALA A 62 -15.48 -3.30 9.71
CA ALA A 62 -16.12 -4.54 10.16
C ALA A 62 -15.95 -5.67 9.13
N VAL A 63 -16.18 -5.40 7.84
CA VAL A 63 -16.03 -6.40 6.77
C VAL A 63 -14.57 -6.80 6.60
N HIS A 64 -13.64 -5.86 6.63
CA HIS A 64 -12.20 -6.13 6.55
C HIS A 64 -11.74 -6.98 7.73
N ALA A 65 -12.04 -6.58 8.96
CA ALA A 65 -11.65 -7.31 10.17
C ALA A 65 -12.17 -8.76 10.18
N ALA A 66 -13.43 -8.96 9.78
CA ALA A 66 -14.02 -10.29 9.66
C ALA A 66 -13.33 -11.14 8.58
N THR A 67 -12.97 -10.53 7.44
CA THR A 67 -12.25 -11.22 6.35
C THR A 67 -10.82 -11.55 6.76
N LEU A 68 -10.13 -10.64 7.44
CA LEU A 68 -8.79 -10.89 7.99
C LEU A 68 -8.81 -12.03 9.01
N ALA A 69 -9.77 -12.02 9.93
CA ALA A 69 -9.93 -13.10 10.90
C ALA A 69 -10.21 -14.45 10.22
N ALA A 70 -10.97 -14.46 9.13
CA ALA A 70 -11.20 -15.67 8.35
C ALA A 70 -9.92 -16.19 7.70
N LEU A 71 -9.07 -15.30 7.18
CA LEU A 71 -7.79 -15.65 6.60
C LEU A 71 -6.81 -16.20 7.65
N GLN A 72 -6.75 -15.57 8.84
CA GLN A 72 -5.87 -15.96 9.93
C GLN A 72 -6.25 -17.30 10.56
N ASN A 73 -7.55 -17.57 10.68
CA ASN A 73 -8.08 -18.72 11.44
C ASN A 73 -8.65 -19.82 10.54
N GLY A 74 -8.55 -19.70 9.21
CA GLY A 74 -9.13 -20.66 8.27
C GLY A 74 -10.67 -20.74 8.39
N THR A 75 -11.34 -19.65 8.74
CA THR A 75 -12.77 -19.62 9.02
C THR A 75 -13.59 -19.83 7.75
N THR A 76 -14.57 -20.73 7.81
CA THR A 76 -15.48 -21.00 6.69
C THR A 76 -16.41 -19.80 6.41
N PHE A 77 -16.89 -19.69 5.16
CA PHE A 77 -17.86 -18.66 4.79
C PHE A 77 -19.12 -18.67 5.67
N THR A 78 -19.58 -19.86 6.06
CA THR A 78 -20.76 -20.02 6.93
C THR A 78 -20.55 -19.33 8.28
N THR A 79 -19.39 -19.55 8.90
CA THR A 79 -19.03 -18.93 10.18
C THR A 79 -18.79 -17.42 10.02
N PHE A 80 -18.06 -17.01 8.99
CA PHE A 80 -17.86 -15.59 8.62
C PHE A 80 -19.21 -14.85 8.51
N LYS A 81 -20.09 -15.37 7.68
CA LYS A 81 -21.43 -14.80 7.46
C LYS A 81 -22.23 -14.69 8.76
N ARG A 82 -22.30 -15.78 9.54
CA ARG A 82 -23.04 -15.80 10.79
C ARG A 82 -22.60 -14.72 11.78
N ASN A 83 -21.28 -14.52 11.88
CA ASN A 83 -20.70 -13.58 12.84
C ASN A 83 -20.82 -12.13 12.38
N LEU A 84 -20.75 -11.87 11.06
CA LEU A 84 -20.69 -10.50 10.52
C LEU A 84 -22.09 -9.88 10.30
N ILE A 85 -23.10 -10.67 9.92
CA ILE A 85 -24.44 -10.13 9.59
C ILE A 85 -25.05 -9.27 10.70
N PRO A 86 -25.04 -9.67 11.99
CA PRO A 86 -25.62 -8.83 13.05
C PRO A 86 -24.98 -7.45 13.14
N THR A 87 -23.67 -7.36 12.98
CA THR A 87 -22.94 -6.08 12.97
C THR A 87 -23.38 -5.19 11.81
N LEU A 88 -23.44 -5.74 10.60
CA LEU A 88 -23.86 -4.99 9.41
C LEU A 88 -25.31 -4.55 9.46
N GLN A 89 -26.19 -5.36 10.09
CA GLN A 89 -27.58 -4.97 10.34
C GLN A 89 -27.65 -3.81 11.33
N ALA A 90 -26.91 -3.85 12.43
CA ALA A 90 -26.85 -2.79 13.42
C ALA A 90 -26.28 -1.48 12.84
N GLN A 91 -25.35 -1.57 11.88
CA GLN A 91 -24.79 -0.44 11.14
C GLN A 91 -25.69 0.05 9.99
N GLY A 92 -26.87 -0.54 9.78
CA GLY A 92 -27.80 -0.18 8.70
C GLY A 92 -27.37 -0.60 7.29
N TRP A 93 -26.31 -1.42 7.16
CA TRP A 93 -25.83 -1.89 5.86
C TRP A 93 -26.32 -3.30 5.52
N TRP A 94 -27.65 -3.48 5.50
CA TRP A 94 -28.27 -4.77 5.17
C TRP A 94 -29.59 -4.61 4.41
N GLY A 95 -29.84 -5.50 3.45
CA GLY A 95 -31.06 -5.46 2.64
C GLY A 95 -31.02 -4.39 1.56
N ARG A 96 -32.16 -3.78 1.27
CA ARG A 96 -32.29 -2.71 0.27
C ARG A 96 -32.62 -1.38 0.96
N ALA A 97 -31.84 -0.36 0.65
CA ALA A 97 -32.05 1.00 1.16
C ALA A 97 -31.49 2.04 0.15
N PRO A 98 -31.86 3.31 0.26
CA PRO A 98 -31.21 4.38 -0.47
C PRO A 98 -29.72 4.41 -0.15
N ALA A 99 -28.88 4.51 -1.18
CA ALA A 99 -27.43 4.66 -1.05
C ALA A 99 -27.00 5.87 -1.88
N LEU A 100 -26.38 6.84 -1.23
CA LEU A 100 -25.89 8.04 -1.90
C LEU A 100 -24.72 7.68 -2.83
N ASP A 101 -24.85 8.05 -4.09
CA ASP A 101 -23.76 8.05 -5.04
C ASP A 101 -23.06 9.42 -5.00
N PRO A 102 -21.83 9.50 -4.43
CA PRO A 102 -21.15 10.79 -4.28
C PRO A 102 -20.76 11.41 -5.62
N LYS A 103 -20.77 10.64 -6.72
CA LYS A 103 -20.42 11.12 -8.06
C LYS A 103 -21.59 11.84 -8.76
N THR A 104 -22.82 11.37 -8.54
CA THR A 104 -24.02 11.94 -9.18
C THR A 104 -24.88 12.75 -8.21
N GLY A 105 -24.73 12.55 -6.91
CA GLY A 105 -25.60 13.11 -5.87
C GLY A 105 -26.93 12.36 -5.72
N ASP A 106 -27.19 11.33 -6.52
CA ASP A 106 -28.39 10.52 -6.41
C ASP A 106 -28.32 9.52 -5.27
N ALA A 107 -29.48 9.12 -4.76
CA ALA A 107 -29.59 8.10 -3.72
C ALA A 107 -30.55 6.96 -4.13
N PRO A 108 -30.22 6.16 -5.17
CA PRO A 108 -31.09 5.09 -5.61
C PRO A 108 -31.22 3.99 -4.56
N VAL A 109 -32.41 3.37 -4.48
CA VAL A 109 -32.63 2.17 -3.65
C VAL A 109 -31.77 1.02 -4.17
N SER A 110 -30.72 0.73 -3.45
CA SER A 110 -29.67 -0.22 -3.82
C SER A 110 -29.66 -1.43 -2.89
N GLN A 111 -29.16 -2.58 -3.40
CA GLN A 111 -28.81 -3.71 -2.56
C GLN A 111 -27.55 -3.38 -1.75
N LEU A 112 -27.68 -3.25 -0.44
CA LEU A 112 -26.59 -3.12 0.52
C LEU A 112 -26.00 -4.51 0.85
N GLY A 113 -25.92 -4.89 2.11
CA GLY A 113 -25.50 -6.24 2.50
C GLY A 113 -26.51 -7.31 2.07
N SER A 114 -26.00 -8.48 1.69
CA SER A 114 -26.76 -9.72 1.45
C SER A 114 -25.84 -10.92 1.51
N PRO A 115 -26.35 -12.16 1.72
CA PRO A 115 -25.53 -13.34 1.72
C PRO A 115 -24.72 -13.52 0.43
N ARG A 116 -25.33 -13.22 -0.74
CA ARG A 116 -24.66 -13.31 -2.05
C ARG A 116 -23.51 -12.29 -2.14
N ARG A 117 -23.71 -11.05 -1.73
CA ARG A 117 -22.66 -10.02 -1.74
C ARG A 117 -21.54 -10.35 -0.77
N LEU A 118 -21.86 -10.81 0.45
CA LEU A 118 -20.84 -11.26 1.38
C LEU A 118 -20.03 -12.44 0.83
N LYS A 119 -20.67 -13.35 0.08
CA LYS A 119 -19.95 -14.46 -0.59
C LYS A 119 -18.95 -13.92 -1.61
N THR A 120 -19.36 -12.96 -2.44
CA THR A 120 -18.46 -12.34 -3.42
C THR A 120 -17.30 -11.63 -2.74
N ILE A 121 -17.58 -10.82 -1.71
CA ILE A 121 -16.54 -10.09 -0.95
C ILE A 121 -15.56 -11.07 -0.32
N PHE A 122 -16.07 -12.10 0.35
CA PHE A 122 -15.26 -13.14 0.99
C PHE A 122 -14.36 -13.86 -0.03
N ASP A 123 -14.95 -14.42 -1.08
CA ASP A 123 -14.22 -15.24 -2.05
C ASP A 123 -13.16 -14.44 -2.80
N VAL A 124 -13.52 -13.25 -3.31
CA VAL A 124 -12.57 -12.43 -4.08
C VAL A 124 -11.41 -11.98 -3.22
N ASN A 125 -11.68 -11.46 -2.03
CA ASN A 125 -10.61 -10.96 -1.18
C ASN A 125 -9.67 -12.07 -0.68
N LEU A 126 -10.20 -13.23 -0.29
CA LEU A 126 -9.35 -14.35 0.10
C LEU A 126 -8.47 -14.82 -1.08
N ARG A 127 -9.06 -14.97 -2.26
CA ARG A 127 -8.32 -15.43 -3.45
C ARG A 127 -7.23 -14.46 -3.87
N MET A 128 -7.54 -13.16 -3.86
CA MET A 128 -6.54 -12.12 -4.13
C MET A 128 -5.40 -12.14 -3.11
N ALA A 129 -5.71 -12.30 -1.82
CA ALA A 129 -4.71 -12.39 -0.78
C ALA A 129 -3.82 -13.64 -0.94
N TYR A 130 -4.42 -14.80 -1.22
CA TYR A 130 -3.65 -16.01 -1.50
C TYR A 130 -2.80 -15.90 -2.77
N ALA A 131 -3.31 -15.28 -3.83
CA ALA A 131 -2.56 -15.07 -5.06
C ALA A 131 -1.36 -14.15 -4.83
N ALA A 132 -1.54 -13.04 -4.12
CA ALA A 132 -0.46 -12.14 -3.75
C ALA A 132 0.60 -12.83 -2.86
N GLY A 133 0.17 -13.60 -1.86
CA GLY A 133 1.08 -14.35 -1.00
C GLY A 133 1.87 -15.42 -1.76
N LYS A 134 1.22 -16.16 -2.66
CA LYS A 134 1.90 -17.14 -3.55
C LYS A 134 2.91 -16.46 -4.47
N TRP A 135 2.56 -15.29 -5.01
CA TRP A 135 3.50 -14.53 -5.84
C TRP A 135 4.73 -14.09 -5.05
N ALA A 136 4.55 -13.55 -3.84
CA ALA A 136 5.66 -13.17 -2.97
C ALA A 136 6.57 -14.36 -2.64
N GLN A 137 5.99 -15.55 -2.40
CA GLN A 137 6.74 -16.77 -2.22
C GLN A 137 7.51 -17.17 -3.49
N ALA A 138 6.85 -17.10 -4.66
CA ALA A 138 7.45 -17.44 -5.94
C ALA A 138 8.66 -16.55 -6.25
N GLU A 139 8.56 -15.25 -6.01
CA GLU A 139 9.69 -14.32 -6.17
C GLU A 139 10.89 -14.68 -5.25
N ARG A 140 10.64 -15.05 -3.99
CA ARG A 140 11.73 -15.44 -3.07
C ARG A 140 12.44 -16.75 -3.48
N THR A 141 11.71 -17.66 -4.10
CA THR A 141 12.25 -18.99 -4.51
C THR A 141 12.58 -19.07 -5.99
N LYS A 142 12.48 -17.97 -6.72
CA LYS A 142 12.68 -17.88 -8.18
C LYS A 142 14.01 -18.47 -8.65
N ALA A 143 15.10 -18.28 -7.88
CA ALA A 143 16.41 -18.83 -8.24
C ALA A 143 16.42 -20.36 -8.36
N THR A 144 15.58 -21.07 -7.60
CA THR A 144 15.47 -22.53 -7.61
C THR A 144 14.23 -23.03 -8.35
N HIS A 145 13.18 -22.21 -8.41
CA HIS A 145 11.89 -22.54 -9.04
C HIS A 145 11.47 -21.41 -10.00
N PRO A 146 12.14 -21.27 -11.15
CA PRO A 146 11.95 -20.13 -12.05
C PRO A 146 10.71 -20.21 -12.92
N TYR A 147 9.95 -21.30 -12.88
CA TYR A 147 8.78 -21.52 -13.73
C TYR A 147 7.48 -21.54 -12.93
N THR A 148 6.38 -21.26 -13.64
CA THR A 148 5.05 -21.39 -13.07
C THR A 148 4.08 -21.98 -14.10
N GLU A 149 3.17 -22.84 -13.62
CA GLU A 149 2.11 -23.47 -14.40
C GLU A 149 0.77 -22.85 -14.03
N TYR A 150 0.00 -22.46 -15.04
CA TYR A 150 -1.41 -22.09 -14.85
C TYR A 150 -2.25 -23.34 -14.58
N SER A 151 -2.93 -23.39 -13.46
CA SER A 151 -3.73 -24.54 -13.03
C SER A 151 -5.20 -24.13 -12.88
N ALA A 152 -6.06 -24.64 -13.76
CA ALA A 152 -7.51 -24.47 -13.71
C ALA A 152 -8.19 -25.66 -13.04
N ILE A 153 -9.34 -25.41 -12.40
CA ILE A 153 -10.24 -26.49 -12.00
C ILE A 153 -11.08 -26.86 -13.22
N LEU A 154 -10.88 -28.07 -13.76
CA LEU A 154 -11.51 -28.53 -14.98
C LEU A 154 -12.93 -29.08 -14.72
N ASP A 155 -13.88 -28.17 -14.50
CA ASP A 155 -15.30 -28.49 -14.35
C ASP A 155 -16.19 -27.63 -15.25
N ASP A 156 -17.53 -27.80 -15.17
CA ASP A 156 -18.49 -27.10 -16.00
C ASP A 156 -18.63 -25.61 -15.69
N HIS A 157 -18.04 -25.14 -14.58
CA HIS A 157 -18.04 -23.74 -14.17
C HIS A 157 -16.78 -22.99 -14.59
N THR A 158 -15.82 -23.67 -15.18
CA THR A 158 -14.57 -23.06 -15.65
C THR A 158 -14.76 -22.53 -17.08
N ARG A 159 -14.37 -21.29 -17.30
CA ARG A 159 -14.46 -20.62 -18.60
C ARG A 159 -13.63 -21.37 -19.65
N PRO A 160 -14.06 -21.36 -20.93
CA PRO A 160 -13.32 -22.02 -22.01
C PRO A 160 -11.86 -21.58 -22.06
N GLU A 161 -11.59 -20.29 -22.04
CA GLU A 161 -10.24 -19.71 -22.11
C GLU A 161 -9.37 -20.18 -20.94
N HIS A 162 -9.92 -20.26 -19.74
CA HIS A 162 -9.19 -20.76 -18.57
C HIS A 162 -8.89 -22.25 -18.67
N LYS A 163 -9.73 -23.04 -19.36
CA LYS A 163 -9.45 -24.45 -19.64
C LYS A 163 -8.31 -24.59 -20.64
N GLU A 164 -8.27 -23.70 -21.65
CA GLU A 164 -7.19 -23.67 -22.64
C GLU A 164 -5.86 -23.28 -22.02
N TRP A 165 -5.86 -22.35 -21.06
CA TRP A 165 -4.63 -21.96 -20.32
C TRP A 165 -4.15 -23.03 -19.36
N ASN A 166 -4.95 -24.02 -19.02
CA ASN A 166 -4.57 -25.06 -18.06
C ASN A 166 -3.36 -25.86 -18.53
N GLY A 167 -2.33 -25.95 -17.69
CA GLY A 167 -1.08 -26.63 -18.02
C GLY A 167 -0.06 -25.78 -18.77
N THR A 168 -0.37 -24.50 -19.07
CA THR A 168 0.60 -23.56 -19.64
C THR A 168 1.70 -23.29 -18.63
N VAL A 169 2.94 -23.62 -18.97
CA VAL A 169 4.13 -23.38 -18.14
C VAL A 169 4.95 -22.26 -18.75
N VAL A 170 5.20 -21.23 -17.98
CA VAL A 170 5.98 -20.05 -18.39
C VAL A 170 7.10 -19.74 -17.38
N HIS A 171 8.09 -18.98 -17.82
CA HIS A 171 9.06 -18.39 -16.88
C HIS A 171 8.35 -17.37 -15.97
N LEU A 172 8.79 -17.24 -14.71
CA LEU A 172 8.16 -16.33 -13.75
C LEU A 172 8.23 -14.85 -14.18
N ASP A 173 9.18 -14.49 -15.05
CA ASP A 173 9.30 -13.15 -15.65
C ASP A 173 8.52 -12.97 -16.96
N ASP A 174 7.76 -13.97 -17.39
CA ASP A 174 7.04 -13.87 -18.66
C ASP A 174 5.98 -12.77 -18.57
N PRO A 175 5.93 -11.84 -19.57
CA PRO A 175 4.94 -10.76 -19.59
C PRO A 175 3.49 -11.22 -19.55
N TRP A 176 3.20 -12.45 -19.98
CA TRP A 176 1.86 -13.04 -19.90
C TRP A 176 1.30 -13.02 -18.48
N LEU A 177 2.16 -13.19 -17.47
CA LEU A 177 1.78 -13.15 -16.05
C LEU A 177 1.42 -11.77 -15.52
N GLU A 178 1.67 -10.69 -16.28
CA GLU A 178 1.21 -9.36 -15.89
C GLU A 178 -0.32 -9.28 -15.85
N THR A 179 -1.00 -10.02 -16.72
CA THR A 179 -2.45 -9.99 -16.84
C THR A 179 -3.13 -11.33 -16.53
N HIS A 180 -2.43 -12.47 -16.70
CA HIS A 180 -2.99 -13.82 -16.57
C HIS A 180 -2.71 -14.47 -15.22
N THR A 181 -2.26 -13.71 -14.21
CA THR A 181 -2.12 -14.24 -12.84
C THR A 181 -3.50 -14.33 -12.17
N PRO A 182 -3.97 -15.55 -11.82
CA PRO A 182 -5.29 -15.72 -11.20
C PRO A 182 -5.42 -15.03 -9.83
N PRO A 183 -6.64 -14.58 -9.47
CA PRO A 183 -7.91 -14.78 -10.17
C PRO A 183 -8.11 -13.82 -11.34
N CYS A 184 -8.43 -14.35 -12.51
CA CYS A 184 -8.64 -13.59 -13.75
C CYS A 184 -10.11 -13.11 -13.93
N GLY A 185 -10.91 -13.15 -12.88
CA GLY A 185 -12.32 -12.72 -12.96
C GLY A 185 -13.14 -13.13 -11.75
N TRP A 186 -14.41 -12.71 -11.77
CA TRP A 186 -15.38 -13.06 -10.73
C TRP A 186 -15.56 -14.59 -10.65
N ASN A 187 -15.48 -15.14 -9.44
CA ASN A 187 -15.56 -16.57 -9.15
C ASN A 187 -14.47 -17.45 -9.80
N CYS A 188 -13.42 -16.86 -10.35
CA CYS A 188 -12.28 -17.62 -10.86
C CYS A 188 -11.65 -18.44 -9.71
N ARG A 189 -11.38 -19.75 -9.97
CA ARG A 189 -10.80 -20.70 -9.00
C ARG A 189 -9.44 -21.21 -9.42
N CYS A 190 -8.90 -20.66 -10.51
CA CYS A 190 -7.58 -21.01 -11.01
C CYS A 190 -6.48 -20.54 -10.04
N THR A 191 -5.30 -21.12 -10.17
CA THR A 191 -4.12 -20.80 -9.36
C THR A 191 -2.84 -20.97 -10.19
N LEU A 192 -1.73 -20.46 -9.69
CA LEU A 192 -0.41 -20.77 -10.21
C LEU A 192 0.26 -21.86 -9.36
N ARG A 193 1.02 -22.76 -10.01
CA ARG A 193 1.87 -23.76 -9.39
C ARG A 193 3.31 -23.49 -9.80
N GLN A 194 4.16 -23.19 -8.84
CA GLN A 194 5.57 -22.94 -9.11
C GLN A 194 6.31 -24.25 -9.36
N LEU A 195 7.28 -24.24 -10.28
CA LEU A 195 8.04 -25.40 -10.73
C LEU A 195 9.52 -25.09 -10.75
N SER A 196 10.33 -26.06 -10.31
CA SER A 196 11.76 -26.10 -10.54
C SER A 196 12.09 -26.61 -11.95
N HIS A 197 13.35 -26.54 -12.34
CA HIS A 197 13.81 -27.15 -13.58
C HIS A 197 13.64 -28.69 -13.56
N ALA A 198 13.87 -29.30 -12.40
CA ALA A 198 13.67 -30.75 -12.21
C ALA A 198 12.21 -31.14 -12.39
N ASP A 199 11.26 -30.41 -11.80
CA ASP A 199 9.82 -30.68 -11.95
C ASP A 199 9.39 -30.60 -13.41
N VAL A 200 9.88 -29.61 -14.17
CA VAL A 200 9.58 -29.45 -15.60
C VAL A 200 10.03 -30.69 -16.38
N VAL A 201 11.25 -31.18 -16.11
CA VAL A 201 11.81 -32.35 -16.79
C VAL A 201 11.09 -33.63 -16.38
N GLU A 202 10.92 -33.86 -15.07
CA GLU A 202 10.32 -35.09 -14.53
C GLU A 202 8.83 -35.26 -14.93
N GLU A 203 8.10 -34.14 -14.99
CA GLU A 203 6.71 -34.13 -15.39
C GLU A 203 6.49 -34.02 -16.92
N GLY A 204 7.57 -33.94 -17.69
CA GLY A 204 7.51 -33.82 -19.16
C GLY A 204 6.80 -32.54 -19.62
N ARG A 205 6.96 -31.45 -18.86
CA ARG A 205 6.36 -30.16 -19.20
C ARG A 205 7.19 -29.41 -20.24
N THR A 206 6.53 -28.59 -21.01
CA THR A 206 7.20 -27.68 -21.97
C THR A 206 7.01 -26.24 -21.50
N VAL A 207 8.12 -25.53 -21.32
CA VAL A 207 8.11 -24.09 -21.05
C VAL A 207 7.84 -23.36 -22.35
N VAL A 208 6.82 -22.50 -22.35
CA VAL A 208 6.41 -21.72 -23.52
C VAL A 208 6.50 -20.23 -23.24
N THR A 209 6.55 -19.42 -24.29
CA THR A 209 6.27 -17.99 -24.24
C THR A 209 4.98 -17.76 -25.02
N PRO A 210 3.84 -17.54 -24.31
CA PRO A 210 2.57 -17.34 -24.97
C PRO A 210 2.61 -16.11 -25.90
N PRO A 211 1.89 -16.13 -27.02
CA PRO A 211 1.76 -14.94 -27.85
C PRO A 211 1.04 -13.83 -27.09
N PRO A 212 1.19 -12.56 -27.51
CA PRO A 212 0.38 -11.47 -26.98
C PRO A 212 -1.11 -11.83 -27.05
N PRO A 213 -1.89 -11.63 -25.97
CA PRO A 213 -3.30 -12.00 -25.96
C PRO A 213 -4.09 -11.09 -26.90
N GLU A 214 -5.15 -11.64 -27.47
CA GLU A 214 -6.20 -10.81 -28.08
C GLU A 214 -6.86 -9.96 -26.98
N THR A 215 -7.26 -8.74 -27.32
CA THR A 215 -7.84 -7.80 -26.35
C THR A 215 -9.19 -7.30 -26.80
N VAL A 216 -10.01 -6.92 -25.84
CA VAL A 216 -11.30 -6.26 -26.04
C VAL A 216 -11.26 -4.90 -25.37
N THR A 217 -11.63 -3.87 -26.12
CA THR A 217 -11.71 -2.51 -25.56
C THR A 217 -12.86 -2.41 -24.56
N TYR A 218 -12.55 -2.04 -23.35
CA TYR A 218 -13.54 -1.82 -22.28
C TYR A 218 -13.51 -0.36 -21.81
N THR A 219 -14.69 0.27 -21.79
CA THR A 219 -14.84 1.62 -21.21
C THR A 219 -15.46 1.52 -19.83
N ASN A 220 -14.74 1.97 -18.80
CA ASN A 220 -15.25 2.05 -17.46
C ASN A 220 -16.35 3.13 -17.38
N ALA A 221 -17.60 2.71 -17.25
CA ALA A 221 -18.75 3.64 -17.23
C ALA A 221 -18.76 4.61 -16.01
N ARG A 222 -17.90 4.38 -15.00
CA ARG A 222 -17.80 5.25 -13.82
C ARG A 222 -16.74 6.32 -13.97
N THR A 223 -15.60 6.00 -14.56
CA THR A 223 -14.45 6.90 -14.70
C THR A 223 -14.30 7.47 -16.13
N GLY A 224 -14.87 6.82 -17.12
CA GLY A 224 -14.66 7.12 -18.53
C GLY A 224 -13.33 6.56 -19.06
N GLU A 225 -12.54 5.87 -18.23
CA GLU A 225 -11.28 5.27 -18.63
C GLU A 225 -11.49 4.15 -19.64
N VAL A 226 -10.69 4.17 -20.70
CA VAL A 226 -10.68 3.15 -21.74
C VAL A 226 -9.47 2.25 -21.52
N THR A 227 -9.70 0.94 -21.44
CA THR A 227 -8.66 -0.06 -21.16
C THR A 227 -8.81 -1.23 -22.13
N GLU A 228 -7.69 -1.72 -22.66
CA GLU A 228 -7.62 -2.97 -23.39
C GLU A 228 -7.56 -4.13 -22.38
N VAL A 229 -8.55 -5.00 -22.42
CA VAL A 229 -8.66 -6.15 -21.51
C VAL A 229 -8.40 -7.43 -22.31
N PRO A 230 -7.47 -8.29 -21.91
CA PRO A 230 -7.24 -9.57 -22.57
C PRO A 230 -8.51 -10.43 -22.57
N GLU A 231 -8.76 -11.13 -23.69
CA GLU A 231 -9.88 -12.05 -23.79
C GLU A 231 -9.81 -13.14 -22.72
N GLY A 232 -10.95 -13.52 -22.15
CA GLY A 232 -11.02 -14.47 -21.03
C GLY A 232 -10.79 -13.85 -19.65
N ILE A 233 -10.37 -12.59 -19.56
CA ILE A 233 -10.19 -11.87 -18.31
C ILE A 233 -11.36 -10.91 -18.08
N ASP A 234 -11.96 -10.95 -16.89
CA ASP A 234 -13.02 -9.99 -16.57
C ASP A 234 -12.43 -8.58 -16.41
N PRO A 235 -13.12 -7.53 -16.89
CA PRO A 235 -12.72 -6.15 -16.63
C PRO A 235 -12.46 -5.90 -15.13
N GLY A 236 -11.31 -5.27 -14.82
CA GLY A 236 -10.86 -5.04 -13.44
C GLY A 236 -10.00 -6.15 -12.85
N PHE A 237 -9.72 -7.25 -13.57
CA PHE A 237 -8.87 -8.36 -13.14
C PHE A 237 -7.60 -8.53 -13.98
N GLY A 238 -7.39 -7.71 -15.01
CA GLY A 238 -6.24 -7.79 -15.91
C GLY A 238 -4.95 -7.26 -15.28
N TYR A 239 -4.57 -7.75 -14.09
CA TYR A 239 -3.33 -7.38 -13.41
C TYR A 239 -2.83 -8.52 -12.52
N ASN A 240 -1.53 -8.50 -12.20
CA ASN A 240 -0.93 -9.44 -11.27
C ASN A 240 -1.10 -8.96 -9.82
N PRO A 241 -1.89 -9.64 -8.96
CA PRO A 241 -2.15 -9.18 -7.58
C PRO A 241 -0.89 -9.07 -6.71
N GLY A 242 0.10 -9.94 -6.95
CA GLY A 242 1.35 -9.94 -6.21
C GLY A 242 2.26 -8.79 -6.60
N LYS A 243 2.40 -8.51 -7.90
CA LYS A 243 3.17 -7.37 -8.41
C LYS A 243 2.49 -6.05 -8.03
N ALA A 244 1.18 -5.94 -8.21
CA ALA A 244 0.42 -4.75 -7.86
C ALA A 244 0.50 -4.41 -6.36
N ALA A 245 0.71 -5.39 -5.49
CA ALA A 245 0.88 -5.18 -4.05
C ALA A 245 2.15 -4.38 -3.72
N VAL A 246 3.15 -4.44 -4.58
CA VAL A 246 4.43 -3.72 -4.45
C VAL A 246 4.62 -2.66 -5.54
N ASP A 247 3.60 -2.47 -6.38
CA ASP A 247 3.63 -1.47 -7.44
C ASP A 247 3.74 -0.04 -6.88
N LEU A 248 4.54 0.78 -7.52
CA LEU A 248 4.80 2.17 -7.12
C LEU A 248 3.52 3.00 -7.03
N HIS A 249 2.63 2.78 -7.99
CA HIS A 249 1.36 3.50 -8.06
C HIS A 249 0.43 3.08 -6.92
N ALA A 250 0.35 1.79 -6.64
CA ALA A 250 -0.46 1.24 -5.55
C ALA A 250 0.03 1.73 -4.18
N ALA A 251 1.35 1.76 -3.96
CA ALA A 251 1.95 2.29 -2.74
C ALA A 251 1.60 3.77 -2.55
N ARG A 252 1.73 4.57 -3.60
CA ARG A 252 1.36 5.98 -3.59
C ARG A 252 -0.14 6.18 -3.31
N ALA A 253 -1.00 5.41 -3.98
CA ALA A 253 -2.45 5.49 -3.80
C ALA A 253 -2.88 5.09 -2.38
N ALA A 254 -2.25 4.07 -1.81
CA ALA A 254 -2.49 3.65 -0.43
C ALA A 254 -2.05 4.72 0.57
N ALA A 255 -0.84 5.28 0.42
CA ALA A 255 -0.32 6.34 1.27
C ALA A 255 -1.20 7.60 1.21
N ALA A 256 -1.73 7.95 0.04
CA ALA A 256 -2.63 9.10 -0.11
C ALA A 256 -3.89 8.99 0.76
N LYS A 257 -4.35 7.77 1.10
CA LYS A 257 -5.50 7.57 1.99
C LYS A 257 -5.21 7.91 3.45
N TRP A 258 -3.96 7.91 3.85
CA TRP A 258 -3.59 8.30 5.23
C TRP A 258 -3.96 9.76 5.55
N VAL A 259 -4.10 10.60 4.53
CA VAL A 259 -4.52 12.00 4.70
C VAL A 259 -5.90 12.12 5.33
N SER A 260 -6.84 11.27 4.92
CA SER A 260 -8.23 11.27 5.41
C SER A 260 -8.49 10.21 6.50
N ALA A 261 -7.51 9.36 6.80
CA ALA A 261 -7.65 8.36 7.87
C ALA A 261 -7.53 9.03 9.25
N PRO A 262 -8.24 8.52 10.28
CA PRO A 262 -7.96 8.91 11.66
C PRO A 262 -6.47 8.75 11.99
N PRO A 263 -5.83 9.70 12.71
CA PRO A 263 -4.39 9.68 12.95
C PRO A 263 -3.85 8.35 13.53
N PRO A 264 -4.48 7.69 14.52
CA PRO A 264 -4.02 6.38 15.00
C PRO A 264 -4.09 5.27 13.95
N LEU A 265 -5.05 5.34 13.03
CA LEU A 265 -5.16 4.39 11.92
C LEU A 265 -4.05 4.62 10.89
N ALA A 266 -3.74 5.86 10.56
CA ALA A 266 -2.60 6.21 9.71
C ALA A 266 -1.27 5.76 10.32
N ALA A 267 -1.08 5.93 11.64
CA ALA A 267 0.08 5.46 12.39
C ALA A 267 0.24 3.93 12.30
N ALA A 268 -0.83 3.19 12.54
CA ALA A 268 -0.84 1.74 12.42
C ALA A 268 -0.55 1.28 10.97
N ALA A 269 -1.10 1.99 9.99
CA ALA A 269 -0.83 1.74 8.57
C ALA A 269 0.64 1.95 8.22
N GLN A 270 1.25 3.03 8.70
CA GLN A 270 2.68 3.29 8.53
C GLN A 270 3.51 2.14 9.10
N ALA A 271 3.25 1.73 10.33
CA ALA A 271 4.01 0.67 11.01
C ALA A 271 3.95 -0.68 10.26
N GLU A 272 2.80 -1.04 9.71
CA GLU A 272 2.65 -2.27 8.91
C GLU A 272 3.19 -2.12 7.48
N SER A 273 3.10 -0.94 6.87
CA SER A 273 3.50 -0.71 5.48
C SER A 273 5.01 -0.77 5.27
N VAL A 274 5.81 -0.51 6.30
CA VAL A 274 7.28 -0.54 6.25
C VAL A 274 7.80 -1.84 5.60
N LYS A 275 7.17 -2.97 5.88
CA LYS A 275 7.62 -4.28 5.39
C LYS A 275 7.33 -4.53 3.91
N TYR A 276 6.31 -3.87 3.33
CA TYR A 276 5.76 -4.26 2.03
C TYR A 276 5.71 -3.11 1.02
N MET A 277 5.53 -1.89 1.46
CA MET A 277 5.27 -0.74 0.60
C MET A 277 6.38 0.31 0.64
N LEU A 278 7.23 0.31 1.67
CA LEU A 278 8.18 1.39 1.89
C LEU A 278 9.15 1.54 0.70
N GLY A 279 9.68 0.43 0.19
CA GLY A 279 10.57 0.46 -0.97
C GLY A 279 9.90 1.07 -2.20
N ALA A 280 8.68 0.66 -2.50
CA ALA A 280 7.91 1.19 -3.63
C ALA A 280 7.54 2.67 -3.42
N LEU A 281 7.13 3.05 -2.21
CA LEU A 281 6.83 4.45 -1.87
C LEU A 281 8.07 5.34 -1.99
N THR A 282 9.21 4.87 -1.50
CA THR A 282 10.50 5.57 -1.61
C THR A 282 10.91 5.73 -3.08
N GLN A 283 10.76 4.68 -3.88
CA GLN A 283 11.08 4.73 -5.30
C GLN A 283 10.18 5.71 -6.08
N ASP A 284 8.85 5.66 -5.86
CA ASP A 284 7.90 6.61 -6.47
C ASP A 284 8.24 8.05 -6.10
N PHE A 285 8.52 8.28 -4.81
CA PHE A 285 8.89 9.60 -4.32
C PHE A 285 10.21 10.08 -4.91
N GLY A 286 11.25 9.23 -4.98
CA GLY A 286 12.53 9.55 -5.58
C GLY A 286 12.42 9.91 -7.06
N MET A 287 11.60 9.20 -7.83
CA MET A 287 11.32 9.56 -9.24
C MET A 287 10.64 10.93 -9.36
N TRP A 288 9.71 11.24 -8.46
CA TRP A 288 9.05 12.53 -8.43
C TRP A 288 10.00 13.68 -8.07
N VAL A 289 10.90 13.48 -7.10
CA VAL A 289 11.96 14.44 -6.72
C VAL A 289 12.89 14.70 -7.90
N ASN A 290 13.37 13.66 -8.58
CA ASN A 290 14.22 13.79 -9.76
C ASN A 290 13.53 14.58 -10.89
N LYS A 291 12.24 14.30 -11.13
CA LYS A 291 11.46 15.05 -12.12
C LYS A 291 11.37 16.54 -11.80
N ILE A 292 11.21 16.91 -10.52
CA ILE A 292 11.20 18.33 -10.09
C ILE A 292 12.56 18.98 -10.32
N GLU A 293 13.65 18.28 -9.96
CA GLU A 293 15.02 18.77 -10.16
C GLU A 293 15.31 18.98 -11.65
N ASP A 294 14.98 18.00 -12.51
CA ASP A 294 15.22 18.05 -13.95
C ASP A 294 14.44 19.15 -14.67
N THR A 295 13.19 19.38 -14.26
CA THR A 295 12.29 20.31 -14.92
C THR A 295 12.27 21.71 -14.29
N GLY A 296 12.63 21.82 -13.02
CA GLY A 296 12.45 23.02 -12.21
C GLY A 296 10.97 23.43 -12.04
N HIS A 297 10.03 22.55 -12.42
CA HIS A 297 8.62 22.88 -12.52
C HIS A 297 7.86 22.48 -11.25
N THR A 298 7.29 23.48 -10.57
CA THR A 298 6.45 23.30 -9.38
C THR A 298 5.04 23.82 -9.67
N ILE A 299 4.04 22.99 -9.43
CA ILE A 299 2.62 23.26 -9.69
C ILE A 299 1.75 23.23 -8.44
N GLY A 300 2.37 23.05 -7.26
CA GLY A 300 1.67 22.82 -6.00
C GLY A 300 1.25 21.36 -5.81
N ASP A 301 1.92 20.41 -6.50
CA ASP A 301 1.71 18.98 -6.28
C ASP A 301 2.25 18.56 -4.91
N ARG A 302 1.63 17.56 -4.32
CA ARG A 302 1.93 17.07 -2.97
C ARG A 302 2.03 15.57 -2.95
N ARG A 303 3.02 15.05 -2.20
CA ARG A 303 3.19 13.61 -1.97
C ARG A 303 3.10 13.29 -0.49
N VAL A 304 2.43 12.19 -0.18
CA VAL A 304 2.47 11.57 1.14
C VAL A 304 3.73 10.72 1.21
N ILE A 305 4.55 10.96 2.24
CA ILE A 305 5.82 10.28 2.45
C ILE A 305 5.82 9.40 3.71
N GLY A 306 4.79 9.48 4.53
CA GLY A 306 4.67 8.72 5.76
C GLY A 306 3.48 9.14 6.59
N ALA A 307 3.44 8.65 7.82
CA ALA A 307 2.51 9.08 8.85
C ALA A 307 3.22 9.21 10.20
N LEU A 308 2.67 10.03 11.09
CA LEU A 308 3.14 10.12 12.47
C LEU A 308 2.96 8.77 13.16
N SER A 309 3.97 8.29 13.89
CA SER A 309 3.83 7.10 14.73
C SER A 309 2.89 7.33 15.91
N GLN A 310 2.40 6.26 16.54
CA GLN A 310 1.52 6.40 17.70
C GLN A 310 2.22 7.12 18.85
N GLU A 311 3.49 6.85 19.07
CA GLU A 311 4.29 7.50 20.13
C GLU A 311 4.43 9.00 19.87
N VAL A 312 4.61 9.40 18.60
CA VAL A 312 4.67 10.82 18.23
C VAL A 312 3.30 11.48 18.41
N LEU A 313 2.20 10.79 18.03
CA LEU A 313 0.83 11.29 18.26
C LEU A 313 0.56 11.52 19.76
N ASP A 314 0.92 10.57 20.61
CA ASP A 314 0.73 10.66 22.05
C ASP A 314 1.57 11.81 22.66
N PHE A 315 2.81 11.97 22.18
CA PHE A 315 3.69 13.05 22.63
C PHE A 315 3.13 14.43 22.28
N VAL A 316 2.76 14.66 21.00
CA VAL A 316 2.24 15.97 20.56
C VAL A 316 0.90 16.28 21.22
N ALA A 317 0.07 15.27 21.50
CA ALA A 317 -1.16 15.44 22.30
C ALA A 317 -0.83 15.93 23.72
N GLY A 318 0.23 15.41 24.35
CA GLY A 318 0.77 15.90 25.64
C GLY A 318 1.27 17.35 25.58
N LYS A 319 1.64 17.86 24.41
CA LYS A 319 1.99 19.28 24.18
C LYS A 319 0.80 20.16 23.81
N GLY A 320 -0.43 19.60 23.83
CA GLY A 320 -1.65 20.32 23.49
C GLY A 320 -1.94 20.42 21.98
N ALA A 321 -1.19 19.71 21.14
CA ALA A 321 -1.46 19.63 19.72
C ALA A 321 -2.25 18.34 19.39
N SER A 322 -3.35 18.49 18.64
CA SER A 322 -4.16 17.36 18.18
C SER A 322 -4.09 17.30 16.65
N PRO A 323 -3.28 16.39 16.09
CA PRO A 323 -3.20 16.24 14.63
C PRO A 323 -4.56 15.91 14.02
N VAL A 324 -4.99 16.70 13.04
CA VAL A 324 -6.23 16.44 12.26
C VAL A 324 -6.03 15.26 11.31
N SER A 325 -4.81 15.13 10.78
CA SER A 325 -4.39 14.01 9.94
C SER A 325 -3.13 13.36 10.51
N GLY A 326 -3.01 12.04 10.36
CA GLY A 326 -1.75 11.35 10.66
C GLY A 326 -0.71 11.49 9.55
N ALA A 327 -1.09 11.82 8.32
CA ALA A 327 -0.21 11.82 7.17
C ALA A 327 0.89 12.89 7.23
N ILE A 328 2.09 12.52 6.81
CA ILE A 328 3.22 13.41 6.57
C ILE A 328 3.33 13.66 5.08
N THR A 329 3.40 14.93 4.68
CA THR A 329 3.39 15.33 3.27
C THR A 329 4.54 16.25 2.92
N VAL A 330 4.94 16.25 1.64
CA VAL A 330 5.91 17.17 1.05
C VAL A 330 5.28 17.83 -0.18
N GLU A 331 5.41 19.13 -0.31
CA GLU A 331 5.05 19.86 -1.54
C GLU A 331 6.24 19.98 -2.49
N ASP A 332 5.97 20.04 -3.79
CA ASP A 332 7.00 20.22 -4.83
C ASP A 332 7.81 21.51 -4.61
N ARG A 333 7.16 22.57 -4.10
CA ARG A 333 7.83 23.83 -3.75
C ARG A 333 8.84 23.68 -2.61
N ALA A 334 8.57 22.78 -1.66
CA ALA A 334 9.51 22.48 -0.58
C ALA A 334 10.78 21.81 -1.14
N ILE A 335 10.64 20.90 -2.10
CA ILE A 335 11.80 20.29 -2.80
C ILE A 335 12.64 21.38 -3.49
N GLY A 336 12.00 22.28 -4.23
CA GLY A 336 12.69 23.43 -4.85
C GLY A 336 13.40 24.33 -3.82
N HIS A 337 12.81 24.51 -2.64
CA HIS A 337 13.44 25.26 -1.56
C HIS A 337 14.68 24.53 -0.99
N PHE A 338 14.60 23.22 -0.72
CA PHE A 338 15.73 22.42 -0.22
C PHE A 338 16.93 22.49 -1.18
N ARG A 339 16.67 22.56 -2.48
CA ARG A 339 17.65 22.59 -3.57
C ARG A 339 17.99 23.99 -4.07
N SER A 340 17.52 25.03 -3.41
CA SER A 340 17.86 26.40 -3.82
C SER A 340 19.38 26.63 -3.83
N ALA A 341 19.85 27.49 -4.73
CA ALA A 341 21.28 27.79 -4.89
C ALA A 341 21.96 28.15 -3.56
N ARG A 342 21.25 28.84 -2.67
CA ARG A 342 21.74 29.22 -1.33
C ARG A 342 22.00 27.98 -0.44
N HIS A 343 21.18 26.95 -0.54
CA HIS A 343 21.35 25.72 0.25
C HIS A 343 22.38 24.79 -0.38
N VAL A 344 22.42 24.72 -1.72
CA VAL A 344 23.34 23.83 -2.46
C VAL A 344 24.77 24.38 -2.48
N GLN A 345 24.94 25.70 -2.69
CA GLN A 345 26.26 26.31 -2.82
C GLN A 345 26.76 26.98 -1.52
N GLY A 346 25.85 27.17 -0.57
CA GLY A 346 26.12 27.99 0.61
C GLY A 346 26.11 29.48 0.30
N ILE A 347 26.62 30.28 1.21
CA ILE A 347 26.78 31.74 1.03
C ILE A 347 28.25 32.04 0.95
N ILE A 348 28.68 32.54 -0.23
CA ILE A 348 30.04 32.95 -0.52
C ILE A 348 30.11 34.47 -0.44
N ARG A 349 31.14 35.05 0.19
CA ARG A 349 31.39 36.49 0.22
C ARG A 349 32.03 36.96 -1.10
N PRO A 350 32.01 38.28 -1.38
CA PRO A 350 32.65 38.82 -2.58
C PRO A 350 34.15 38.50 -2.68
N ASP A 351 34.81 38.27 -1.55
CA ASP A 351 36.22 37.89 -1.48
C ASP A 351 36.51 36.40 -1.70
N GLY A 352 35.44 35.62 -2.03
CA GLY A 352 35.52 34.17 -2.27
C GLY A 352 35.49 33.30 -0.99
N THR A 353 35.44 33.91 0.21
CA THR A 353 35.35 33.18 1.43
C THR A 353 33.92 32.65 1.72
N VAL A 354 33.81 31.47 2.28
CA VAL A 354 32.52 30.86 2.63
C VAL A 354 31.96 31.51 3.89
N LYS A 355 30.83 32.23 3.78
CA LYS A 355 30.08 32.79 4.92
C LYS A 355 29.22 31.75 5.60
N LYS A 356 28.55 30.89 4.83
CA LYS A 356 27.77 29.72 5.32
C LYS A 356 28.06 28.54 4.39
N PRO A 357 28.40 27.37 4.95
CA PRO A 357 28.59 26.16 4.13
C PRO A 357 27.28 25.71 3.48
N PRO A 358 27.33 24.86 2.45
CA PRO A 358 26.15 24.18 1.92
C PRO A 358 25.43 23.44 3.03
N THR A 359 24.10 23.47 2.98
CA THR A 359 23.24 22.77 3.95
C THR A 359 22.23 21.85 3.29
N ALA A 360 22.12 21.85 1.96
CA ALA A 360 21.22 20.98 1.24
C ALA A 360 21.68 19.51 1.41
N PRO A 361 20.77 18.58 1.74
CA PRO A 361 21.01 17.16 1.59
C PRO A 361 21.24 16.80 0.12
N SER A 362 21.79 15.62 -0.11
CA SER A 362 21.92 15.10 -1.49
C SER A 362 20.53 14.83 -2.09
N LEU A 363 20.45 14.84 -3.42
CA LEU A 363 19.21 14.49 -4.11
C LEU A 363 18.76 13.06 -3.77
N ALA A 364 19.74 12.15 -3.59
CA ALA A 364 19.50 10.79 -3.16
C ALA A 364 18.89 10.73 -1.75
N ASP A 365 19.37 11.55 -0.82
CA ASP A 365 18.81 11.62 0.55
C ASP A 365 17.39 12.18 0.53
N ILE A 366 17.14 13.25 -0.23
CA ILE A 366 15.79 13.80 -0.38
C ILE A 366 14.86 12.72 -0.96
N GLY A 367 15.28 11.95 -1.95
CA GLY A 367 14.49 10.85 -2.51
C GLY A 367 14.16 9.74 -1.51
N ARG A 368 14.92 9.62 -0.41
CA ARG A 368 14.71 8.63 0.66
C ARG A 368 13.89 9.14 1.85
N LEU A 369 13.28 10.32 1.75
CA LEU A 369 12.44 10.85 2.84
C LEU A 369 11.38 9.87 3.37
N PRO A 370 10.69 9.03 2.54
CA PRO A 370 9.76 8.03 3.07
C PRO A 370 10.42 7.03 4.03
N GLU A 371 11.65 6.58 3.75
CA GLU A 371 12.41 5.69 4.66
C GLU A 371 12.76 6.41 5.96
N MET A 372 13.22 7.65 5.85
CA MET A 372 13.63 8.46 7.01
C MET A 372 12.44 8.78 7.93
N MET A 373 11.24 8.98 7.36
CA MET A 373 10.02 9.17 8.16
C MET A 373 9.57 7.88 8.83
N ALA A 374 9.75 6.74 8.16
CA ALA A 374 9.34 5.44 8.68
C ALA A 374 10.31 4.90 9.74
N MET A 375 11.61 5.18 9.58
CA MET A 375 12.69 4.65 10.44
C MET A 375 13.70 5.76 10.81
N PRO A 376 13.29 6.80 11.53
CA PRO A 376 14.18 7.89 11.94
C PRO A 376 15.21 7.40 12.95
N GLU A 377 16.37 8.04 12.99
CA GLU A 377 17.36 7.80 14.06
C GLU A 377 16.92 8.40 15.39
N ARG A 378 16.41 9.62 15.31
CA ARG A 378 15.87 10.37 16.45
C ARG A 378 14.65 11.18 15.99
N VAL A 379 13.73 11.42 16.90
CA VAL A 379 12.65 12.40 16.71
C VAL A 379 12.78 13.40 17.87
N LEU A 380 12.85 14.69 17.54
CA LEU A 380 13.00 15.77 18.50
C LEU A 380 11.80 16.71 18.40
N TRP A 381 11.47 17.33 19.52
CA TRP A 381 10.55 18.45 19.59
C TRP A 381 11.33 19.77 19.71
N ASP A 382 11.16 20.67 18.74
CA ASP A 382 11.71 22.03 18.81
C ASP A 382 10.80 22.88 19.69
N LYS A 383 11.30 23.29 20.84
CA LYS A 383 10.56 24.03 21.88
C LYS A 383 10.27 25.47 21.48
N GLU A 384 11.09 26.05 20.59
CA GLU A 384 10.96 27.44 20.13
C GLU A 384 9.95 27.55 18.99
N HIS A 385 10.04 26.63 18.02
CA HIS A 385 9.20 26.65 16.83
C HIS A 385 7.98 25.75 16.91
N HIS A 386 7.86 24.92 17.94
CA HIS A 386 6.78 23.94 18.14
C HIS A 386 6.64 22.95 16.95
N ASN A 387 7.78 22.52 16.40
CA ASN A 387 7.89 21.61 15.27
C ASN A 387 8.49 20.28 15.69
N LEU A 388 8.14 19.21 14.97
CA LEU A 388 8.85 17.94 15.07
C LEU A 388 10.08 17.98 14.15
N LEU A 389 11.20 17.42 14.64
CA LEU A 389 12.42 17.25 13.86
C LEU A 389 12.74 15.77 13.74
N TYR A 390 12.74 15.26 12.52
CA TYR A 390 13.20 13.91 12.22
C TYR A 390 14.67 13.96 11.81
N VAL A 391 15.48 13.16 12.47
CA VAL A 391 16.95 13.15 12.31
C VAL A 391 17.38 11.87 11.61
N PHE A 392 18.29 11.99 10.65
CA PHE A 392 18.82 10.88 9.89
C PHE A 392 20.30 11.04 9.55
N SER A 393 21.00 9.94 9.29
CA SER A 393 22.36 9.93 8.74
C SER A 393 22.29 10.06 7.21
N PRO A 394 22.94 11.09 6.63
CA PRO A 394 23.01 11.23 5.17
C PRO A 394 23.75 10.05 4.52
N SER A 395 23.45 9.78 3.27
CA SER A 395 24.25 8.88 2.45
C SER A 395 25.63 9.49 2.18
N GLY A 396 26.67 8.66 2.26
CA GLY A 396 28.06 9.08 2.02
C GLY A 396 28.85 9.34 3.28
N THR A 397 29.86 10.20 3.21
CA THR A 397 30.86 10.44 4.27
C THR A 397 30.70 11.77 5.01
N ASP A 398 29.59 12.49 4.80
CA ASP A 398 29.34 13.75 5.50
C ASP A 398 29.12 13.48 7.00
N PRO A 399 29.91 14.09 7.90
CA PRO A 399 29.79 13.86 9.34
C PRO A 399 28.59 14.56 9.98
N ARG A 400 27.87 15.39 9.22
CA ARG A 400 26.67 16.08 9.68
C ARG A 400 25.47 15.15 9.65
N LEU A 401 24.49 15.44 10.51
CA LEU A 401 23.17 14.77 10.45
C LEU A 401 22.21 15.57 9.60
N GLY A 402 21.30 14.88 8.93
CA GLY A 402 20.16 15.46 8.27
C GLY A 402 19.05 15.75 9.27
N LYS A 403 18.38 16.88 9.12
CA LYS A 403 17.28 17.35 9.96
C LYS A 403 16.11 17.73 9.09
N ILE A 404 14.99 17.08 9.27
CA ILE A 404 13.72 17.34 8.59
C ILE A 404 12.77 18.01 9.57
N ALA A 405 12.41 19.27 9.34
CA ALA A 405 11.44 20.00 10.15
C ALA A 405 10.02 19.77 9.63
N LEU A 406 9.14 19.32 10.52
CA LEU A 406 7.77 18.97 10.25
C LEU A 406 6.82 19.83 11.09
N GLU A 407 5.95 20.60 10.44
CA GLU A 407 4.87 21.34 11.10
C GLU A 407 3.62 20.46 11.21
N VAL A 408 3.11 20.34 12.44
CA VAL A 408 1.87 19.61 12.72
C VAL A 408 0.66 20.49 12.38
N ASN A 409 -0.36 19.90 11.78
CA ASN A 409 -1.58 20.61 11.36
C ASN A 409 -1.35 21.78 10.37
N TRP A 410 -0.33 21.65 9.53
CA TRP A 410 -0.11 22.64 8.49
C TRP A 410 -1.28 22.71 7.51
N SER A 411 -1.74 23.93 7.16
CA SER A 411 -2.82 24.16 6.22
C SER A 411 -2.38 25.04 5.06
N GLN A 412 -2.74 24.66 3.85
CA GLN A 412 -2.48 25.48 2.67
C GLN A 412 -3.62 26.49 2.45
N GLY A 413 -3.35 27.79 2.63
CA GLY A 413 -4.22 28.89 2.24
C GLY A 413 -5.38 29.21 3.20
N SER A 414 -6.03 30.36 2.97
CA SER A 414 -7.06 30.96 3.84
C SER A 414 -8.47 30.37 3.70
N THR A 415 -8.68 29.31 2.94
CA THR A 415 -10.00 28.79 2.53
C THR A 415 -10.31 27.38 3.04
N GLY A 416 -9.92 27.05 4.27
CA GLY A 416 -10.37 25.80 4.90
C GLY A 416 -9.85 24.52 4.22
N GLY A 417 -8.60 24.57 3.77
CA GLY A 417 -7.94 23.45 3.08
C GLY A 417 -7.69 22.24 3.98
N LEU A 418 -7.32 21.14 3.33
CA LEU A 418 -6.95 19.89 3.97
C LEU A 418 -5.75 20.09 4.91
N PHE A 419 -5.89 19.74 6.19
CA PHE A 419 -4.79 19.76 7.15
C PHE A 419 -3.96 18.49 7.03
N THR A 420 -2.65 18.65 6.99
CA THR A 420 -1.66 17.55 7.03
C THR A 420 -0.48 17.96 7.90
N ASN A 421 0.46 17.05 8.15
CA ASN A 421 1.73 17.40 8.78
C ASN A 421 2.74 17.58 7.65
N ALA A 422 3.24 18.79 7.45
CA ALA A 422 4.03 19.11 6.28
C ALA A 422 5.52 19.26 6.59
N VAL A 423 6.36 18.70 5.73
CA VAL A 423 7.79 18.95 5.75
C VAL A 423 8.04 20.36 5.20
N LEU A 424 8.59 21.22 6.07
CA LEU A 424 8.89 22.60 5.74
C LEU A 424 10.34 22.81 5.31
N HIS A 425 11.26 22.08 5.91
CA HIS A 425 12.68 22.29 5.73
C HIS A 425 13.46 20.99 5.94
N ASP A 426 14.48 20.78 5.11
CA ASP A 426 15.47 19.72 5.23
C ASP A 426 16.88 20.34 5.12
N SER A 427 17.77 19.98 6.04
CA SER A 427 19.12 20.54 6.09
C SER A 427 20.11 19.68 6.83
N LEU A 428 21.38 19.78 6.47
CA LEU A 428 22.49 19.17 7.18
C LEU A 428 22.94 20.06 8.35
N VAL A 429 23.08 19.50 9.53
CA VAL A 429 23.43 20.19 10.76
C VAL A 429 24.54 19.47 11.53
N ASN A 430 25.33 20.22 12.33
CA ASN A 430 26.28 19.60 13.22
C ASN A 430 25.54 18.79 14.31
N PRO A 431 25.90 17.52 14.57
CA PRO A 431 25.25 16.71 15.59
C PRO A 431 25.14 17.38 16.96
N ALA A 432 26.20 18.06 17.43
CA ALA A 432 26.20 18.77 18.71
C ALA A 432 25.14 19.86 18.83
N ALA A 433 24.66 20.40 17.70
CA ALA A 433 23.59 21.40 17.71
C ALA A 433 22.22 20.81 18.09
N LEU A 434 22.03 19.50 17.89
CA LEU A 434 20.81 18.77 18.20
C LEU A 434 20.74 18.28 19.67
N ASP A 435 21.84 18.38 20.41
CA ASP A 435 21.94 17.88 21.80
C ASP A 435 21.67 18.97 22.86
N ASN A 436 21.21 20.16 22.43
CA ASN A 436 20.87 21.23 23.36
C ASN A 436 19.48 21.02 24.00
N PRO A 437 19.42 20.62 25.30
CA PRO A 437 18.16 20.37 25.96
C PRO A 437 17.32 21.62 26.22
N GLY A 438 17.91 22.82 26.11
CA GLY A 438 17.18 24.08 26.16
C GLY A 438 16.31 24.32 24.93
N THR A 439 16.75 23.82 23.79
CA THR A 439 16.09 24.01 22.47
C THR A 439 15.25 22.78 22.09
N TYR A 440 15.78 21.58 22.33
CA TYR A 440 15.17 20.35 21.86
C TYR A 440 14.79 19.41 23.01
N GLU A 441 13.78 18.58 22.76
CA GLU A 441 13.31 17.54 23.67
C GLU A 441 13.14 16.25 22.87
N GLU A 442 13.68 15.13 23.37
CA GLU A 442 13.53 13.83 22.73
C GLU A 442 12.06 13.39 22.74
N VAL A 443 11.56 12.98 21.58
CA VAL A 443 10.25 12.35 21.44
C VAL A 443 10.46 10.84 21.55
N PRO A 444 9.82 10.16 22.50
CA PRO A 444 9.88 8.71 22.59
C PRO A 444 9.38 8.07 21.30
N PHE A 445 10.17 7.15 20.75
CA PHE A 445 9.72 6.40 19.60
C PHE A 445 10.37 5.00 19.63
N LYS A 446 9.65 3.97 19.16
CA LYS A 446 10.16 2.60 19.08
C LYS A 446 10.77 2.37 17.70
N LYS A 447 12.03 1.90 17.70
CA LYS A 447 12.72 1.46 16.49
C LYS A 447 12.21 0.11 16.00
#